data_724869c940b4eb00c597434f1cda0d12
#
_entry.id   724869c940b4eb00c597434f1cda0d12
#
_cell.length_a   1.000
_cell.length_b   1.000
_cell.length_c   1.000
_cell.angle_alpha   90.00
_cell.angle_beta   90.00
_cell.angle_gamma   90.00
#
_symmetry.space_group_name_H-M   'P 1'
#
loop_
_entity.id
_entity.type
_entity.pdbx_description
1 polymer ?
#
loop_
_entity_poly.entity_id
_entity_poly.type
_entity_poly.pdbx_seq_one_letter_code
_entity_poly.pdbx_strand_id
1 'polypeptide(L)'
;MGDISDHIIERNNQYNNMNSEITESELNRLLYSYNVFYKVQNMDLIKRSFVHRSYVLQPHPDRTVCPSDCVELKQSSNERLEFLGDGILECITKYYLYKRFPDADEGFMTEKKICLVKNEHIGKLAYKMGLQKWFIISKNAEEKKIRVNYKKLGCLFEAFIGALFLDSNNLKIEDSSFLFMNYFNSGPGFHYCQIFIENIFETLVEWNEILENDTNYKNILQVKIQKEFKKTPEYFIMKYDNDLRYTMGVYLCGMDIQQKDIHRAVSIDTVKTFENIKKSKEQIIFLGSGCHKIKKKAEQLACLDAITKIEYYEAKK
;
A
#
# COMPACT_ATOMS: atom_id res chain seq x y z
N MET A 1 -33.09 22.28 21.65
CA MET A 1 -33.62 22.35 20.26
C MET A 1 -32.51 22.21 19.20
N GLY A 2 -31.26 22.13 19.56
CA GLY A 2 -30.11 21.94 18.63
C GLY A 2 -29.86 20.51 18.14
N ASP A 3 -30.20 19.53 18.99
CA ASP A 3 -29.80 18.11 18.74
C ASP A 3 -30.58 17.39 17.63
N ILE A 4 -31.83 17.77 17.36
CA ILE A 4 -32.69 17.03 16.39
C ILE A 4 -32.37 17.44 14.96
N SER A 5 -32.01 18.72 14.73
CA SER A 5 -31.66 19.21 13.38
C SER A 5 -30.30 18.66 12.89
N ASP A 6 -29.32 18.54 13.78
CA ASP A 6 -27.98 18.05 13.41
C ASP A 6 -28.02 16.53 13.09
N HIS A 7 -28.81 15.74 13.84
CA HIS A 7 -29.03 14.33 13.53
C HIS A 7 -29.82 14.10 12.22
N ILE A 8 -30.73 14.98 11.87
CA ILE A 8 -31.48 14.92 10.59
C ILE A 8 -30.55 15.30 9.42
N ILE A 9 -29.66 16.27 9.61
CA ILE A 9 -28.69 16.69 8.61
C ILE A 9 -27.63 15.59 8.36
N GLU A 10 -27.12 14.92 9.39
CA GLU A 10 -26.22 13.76 9.23
C GLU A 10 -26.89 12.59 8.51
N ARG A 11 -28.17 12.32 8.75
CA ARG A 11 -28.95 11.25 8.09
C ARG A 11 -29.18 11.52 6.62
N ASN A 12 -29.48 12.75 6.23
CA ASN A 12 -29.64 13.14 4.81
C ASN A 12 -28.32 13.05 4.02
N ASN A 13 -27.15 13.05 4.69
CA ASN A 13 -25.84 12.90 4.09
C ASN A 13 -25.40 11.44 3.85
N GLN A 14 -26.22 10.44 4.20
CA GLN A 14 -25.90 9.05 3.93
C GLN A 14 -26.24 8.66 2.49
N TYR A 15 -27.42 9.04 1.98
CA TYR A 15 -27.80 8.78 0.59
C TYR A 15 -26.98 9.64 -0.38
N ASN A 16 -26.55 9.02 -1.48
CA ASN A 16 -25.69 9.67 -2.48
C ASN A 16 -26.17 9.24 -3.88
N ASN A 17 -26.72 10.17 -4.63
CA ASN A 17 -27.25 9.96 -5.97
C ASN A 17 -26.15 9.77 -7.05
N MET A 18 -24.88 9.99 -6.70
CA MET A 18 -23.76 9.66 -7.58
C MET A 18 -23.40 8.15 -7.55
N ASN A 19 -23.97 7.38 -6.63
CA ASN A 19 -23.74 5.95 -6.57
C ASN A 19 -24.44 5.22 -7.70
N SER A 20 -23.71 4.31 -8.34
CA SER A 20 -24.26 3.35 -9.29
C SER A 20 -23.71 1.96 -9.03
N GLU A 21 -24.54 0.95 -9.14
CA GLU A 21 -24.10 -0.43 -9.02
C GLU A 21 -23.54 -0.94 -10.34
N ILE A 22 -22.49 -1.76 -10.26
CA ILE A 22 -21.94 -2.45 -11.43
C ILE A 22 -22.96 -3.43 -12.00
N THR A 23 -23.13 -3.42 -13.30
CA THR A 23 -23.95 -4.40 -14.02
C THR A 23 -23.12 -5.62 -14.43
N GLU A 24 -23.77 -6.75 -14.70
CA GLU A 24 -23.10 -7.95 -15.19
C GLU A 24 -22.34 -7.70 -16.50
N SER A 25 -22.91 -6.91 -17.40
CA SER A 25 -22.27 -6.54 -18.66
C SER A 25 -20.98 -5.74 -18.46
N GLU A 26 -20.99 -4.76 -17.54
CA GLU A 26 -19.80 -3.95 -17.22
C GLU A 26 -18.73 -4.79 -16.53
N LEU A 27 -19.14 -5.68 -15.60
CA LEU A 27 -18.22 -6.60 -14.93
C LEU A 27 -17.57 -7.55 -15.95
N ASN A 28 -18.35 -8.18 -16.83
CA ASN A 28 -17.81 -9.07 -17.86
C ASN A 28 -16.83 -8.34 -18.77
N ARG A 29 -17.12 -7.09 -19.16
CA ARG A 29 -16.21 -6.27 -19.94
C ARG A 29 -14.90 -5.99 -19.18
N LEU A 30 -15.01 -5.67 -17.90
CA LEU A 30 -13.85 -5.47 -17.03
C LEU A 30 -12.98 -6.74 -16.96
N LEU A 31 -13.58 -7.89 -16.66
CA LEU A 31 -12.86 -9.16 -16.55
C LEU A 31 -12.21 -9.57 -17.87
N TYR A 32 -12.93 -9.44 -19.00
CA TYR A 32 -12.39 -9.76 -20.32
C TYR A 32 -11.22 -8.88 -20.74
N SER A 33 -11.21 -7.62 -20.32
CA SER A 33 -10.07 -6.71 -20.61
C SER A 33 -8.77 -7.15 -19.92
N TYR A 34 -8.86 -8.03 -18.91
CA TYR A 34 -7.72 -8.64 -18.22
C TYR A 34 -7.64 -10.16 -18.42
N ASN A 35 -8.16 -10.66 -19.54
CA ASN A 35 -8.12 -12.08 -19.96
C ASN A 35 -8.80 -13.06 -18.99
N VAL A 36 -9.74 -12.60 -18.17
CA VAL A 36 -10.54 -13.44 -17.28
C VAL A 36 -11.86 -13.79 -17.98
N PHE A 37 -11.94 -15.00 -18.49
CA PHE A 37 -13.11 -15.56 -19.17
C PHE A 37 -13.86 -16.45 -18.19
N TYR A 38 -14.61 -15.82 -17.32
CA TYR A 38 -15.35 -16.49 -16.26
C TYR A 38 -16.78 -15.93 -16.18
N LYS A 39 -17.76 -16.83 -15.97
CA LYS A 39 -19.15 -16.41 -15.76
C LYS A 39 -19.41 -16.26 -14.27
N VAL A 40 -19.65 -15.03 -13.85
CA VAL A 40 -19.97 -14.69 -12.46
C VAL A 40 -21.20 -15.45 -11.99
N GLN A 41 -21.12 -16.04 -10.81
CA GLN A 41 -22.19 -16.86 -10.20
C GLN A 41 -23.05 -16.04 -9.24
N ASN A 42 -22.45 -15.09 -8.52
CA ASN A 42 -23.09 -14.29 -7.48
C ASN A 42 -22.79 -12.80 -7.65
N MET A 43 -23.66 -12.09 -8.38
CA MET A 43 -23.53 -10.64 -8.59
C MET A 43 -23.67 -9.84 -7.30
N ASP A 44 -24.41 -10.32 -6.30
CA ASP A 44 -24.57 -9.60 -5.02
C ASP A 44 -23.25 -9.60 -4.23
N LEU A 45 -22.48 -10.69 -4.29
CA LEU A 45 -21.17 -10.76 -3.72
C LEU A 45 -20.21 -9.75 -4.39
N ILE A 46 -20.23 -9.68 -5.71
CA ILE A 46 -19.43 -8.70 -6.47
C ILE A 46 -19.86 -7.27 -6.12
N LYS A 47 -21.17 -6.96 -6.15
CA LYS A 47 -21.67 -5.65 -5.77
C LYS A 47 -21.28 -5.26 -4.35
N ARG A 48 -21.30 -6.21 -3.40
CA ARG A 48 -20.85 -5.98 -2.01
C ARG A 48 -19.40 -5.54 -1.94
N SER A 49 -18.51 -5.99 -2.82
CA SER A 49 -17.11 -5.55 -2.83
C SER A 49 -16.94 -4.04 -3.06
N PHE A 50 -17.92 -3.40 -3.66
CA PHE A 50 -17.93 -1.96 -3.92
C PHE A 50 -18.58 -1.12 -2.80
N VAL A 51 -19.08 -1.74 -1.71
CA VAL A 51 -19.79 -1.03 -0.64
C VAL A 51 -18.85 -0.56 0.46
N HIS A 52 -18.62 0.74 0.53
CA HIS A 52 -17.87 1.34 1.64
C HIS A 52 -18.73 1.35 2.93
N ARG A 53 -18.09 1.19 4.08
CA ARG A 53 -18.76 1.19 5.40
C ARG A 53 -19.65 2.40 5.66
N SER A 54 -19.39 3.55 5.03
CA SER A 54 -20.22 4.75 5.17
C SER A 54 -21.61 4.62 4.56
N TYR A 55 -21.86 3.60 3.72
CA TYR A 55 -23.13 3.35 3.06
C TYR A 55 -23.89 2.15 3.63
N VAL A 56 -23.47 1.70 4.81
CA VAL A 56 -24.13 0.58 5.50
C VAL A 56 -25.24 1.12 6.41
N LEU A 57 -26.36 0.41 6.40
CA LEU A 57 -27.51 0.71 7.24
C LEU A 57 -27.10 0.73 8.72
N GLN A 58 -27.35 1.84 9.38
CA GLN A 58 -27.15 1.93 10.85
C GLN A 58 -28.38 1.39 11.57
N PRO A 59 -28.22 0.71 12.72
CA PRO A 59 -29.34 0.27 13.54
C PRO A 59 -30.01 1.50 14.19
N HIS A 60 -31.03 2.06 13.52
CA HIS A 60 -31.77 3.21 14.03
C HIS A 60 -33.28 2.99 13.88
N PRO A 61 -34.10 3.42 14.87
CA PRO A 61 -35.55 3.22 14.84
C PRO A 61 -36.26 3.97 13.72
N ASP A 62 -35.74 5.10 13.26
CA ASP A 62 -36.38 5.91 12.22
C ASP A 62 -35.70 5.68 10.86
N ARG A 63 -36.31 4.84 10.02
CA ARG A 63 -35.87 4.62 8.66
C ARG A 63 -36.25 5.80 7.78
N THR A 64 -35.30 6.57 7.29
CA THR A 64 -35.54 7.50 6.19
C THR A 64 -35.85 6.70 4.92
N VAL A 65 -36.86 7.10 4.18
CA VAL A 65 -37.20 6.50 2.90
C VAL A 65 -36.06 6.77 1.92
N CYS A 66 -35.66 5.75 1.18
CA CYS A 66 -34.64 5.91 0.15
C CYS A 66 -35.15 6.87 -0.95
N PRO A 67 -34.42 7.95 -1.28
CA PRO A 67 -34.76 8.79 -2.41
C PRO A 67 -34.78 7.98 -3.72
N SER A 68 -35.71 8.31 -4.61
CA SER A 68 -35.91 7.55 -5.86
C SER A 68 -34.73 7.55 -6.82
N ASP A 69 -33.80 8.52 -6.66
CA ASP A 69 -32.60 8.68 -7.45
C ASP A 69 -31.35 8.10 -6.77
N CYS A 70 -31.52 7.41 -5.64
CA CYS A 70 -30.42 6.84 -4.87
C CYS A 70 -30.46 5.29 -4.82
N VAL A 71 -29.30 4.68 -4.67
CA VAL A 71 -29.18 3.26 -4.34
C VAL A 71 -29.61 3.06 -2.90
N GLU A 72 -30.31 1.97 -2.59
CA GLU A 72 -30.66 1.61 -1.21
C GLU A 72 -29.41 1.37 -0.35
N LEU A 73 -29.50 1.75 0.93
CA LEU A 73 -28.45 1.46 1.91
C LEU A 73 -28.22 -0.05 2.03
N LYS A 74 -26.97 -0.44 2.16
CA LYS A 74 -26.56 -1.84 2.20
C LYS A 74 -26.49 -2.37 3.64
N GLN A 75 -26.65 -3.66 3.79
CA GLN A 75 -26.56 -4.32 5.10
C GLN A 75 -25.11 -4.55 5.55
N SER A 76 -24.19 -4.70 4.61
CA SER A 76 -22.80 -5.09 4.89
C SER A 76 -21.83 -4.32 4.01
N SER A 77 -20.68 -3.95 4.59
CA SER A 77 -19.56 -3.33 3.87
C SER A 77 -18.68 -4.37 3.18
N ASN A 78 -17.67 -3.86 2.47
CA ASN A 78 -16.66 -4.66 1.79
C ASN A 78 -15.47 -5.06 2.69
N GLU A 79 -15.40 -4.61 3.96
CA GLU A 79 -14.21 -4.77 4.81
C GLU A 79 -13.77 -6.23 4.99
N ARG A 80 -14.70 -7.19 5.08
CA ARG A 80 -14.35 -8.61 5.18
C ARG A 80 -13.81 -9.19 3.87
N LEU A 81 -14.28 -8.69 2.74
CA LEU A 81 -13.76 -9.05 1.42
C LEU A 81 -12.38 -8.43 1.20
N GLU A 82 -12.17 -7.19 1.65
CA GLU A 82 -10.86 -6.52 1.69
C GLU A 82 -9.83 -7.36 2.44
N PHE A 83 -10.16 -7.79 3.67
CA PHE A 83 -9.29 -8.64 4.48
C PHE A 83 -8.86 -9.93 3.77
N LEU A 84 -9.80 -10.62 3.12
CA LEU A 84 -9.51 -11.83 2.36
C LEU A 84 -8.67 -11.53 1.11
N GLY A 85 -9.06 -10.49 0.37
CA GLY A 85 -8.43 -10.11 -0.88
C GLY A 85 -6.99 -9.63 -0.72
N ASP A 86 -6.66 -8.94 0.37
CA ASP A 86 -5.29 -8.56 0.72
C ASP A 86 -4.37 -9.78 0.77
N GLY A 87 -4.77 -10.83 1.50
CA GLY A 87 -4.00 -12.09 1.58
C GLY A 87 -3.81 -12.78 0.23
N ILE A 88 -4.86 -12.78 -0.61
CA ILE A 88 -4.80 -13.36 -1.96
C ILE A 88 -3.88 -12.55 -2.86
N LEU A 89 -4.03 -11.23 -2.86
CA LEU A 89 -3.19 -10.31 -3.62
C LEU A 89 -1.72 -10.45 -3.24
N GLU A 90 -1.43 -10.51 -1.95
CA GLU A 90 -0.06 -10.67 -1.46
C GLU A 90 0.55 -12.01 -1.90
N CYS A 91 -0.20 -13.10 -1.79
CA CYS A 91 0.26 -14.43 -2.23
C CYS A 91 0.55 -14.46 -3.73
N ILE A 92 -0.38 -13.96 -4.55
CA ILE A 92 -0.22 -13.94 -6.01
C ILE A 92 0.94 -13.03 -6.42
N THR A 93 1.10 -11.87 -5.76
CA THR A 93 2.21 -10.95 -6.04
C THR A 93 3.56 -11.60 -5.75
N LYS A 94 3.70 -12.33 -4.64
CA LYS A 94 4.93 -13.08 -4.33
C LYS A 94 5.22 -14.14 -5.38
N TYR A 95 4.21 -14.91 -5.77
CA TYR A 95 4.34 -15.91 -6.81
C TYR A 95 4.73 -15.31 -8.17
N TYR A 96 4.10 -14.19 -8.54
CA TYR A 96 4.42 -13.44 -9.75
C TYR A 96 5.87 -12.94 -9.76
N LEU A 97 6.33 -12.31 -8.68
CA LEU A 97 7.70 -11.82 -8.57
C LEU A 97 8.74 -12.95 -8.60
N TYR A 98 8.47 -14.05 -7.91
CA TYR A 98 9.32 -15.25 -7.94
C TYR A 98 9.50 -15.78 -9.36
N LYS A 99 8.42 -15.82 -10.13
CA LYS A 99 8.42 -16.28 -11.52
C LYS A 99 9.09 -15.27 -12.47
N ARG A 100 8.87 -13.95 -12.24
CA ARG A 100 9.38 -12.88 -13.10
C ARG A 100 10.88 -12.63 -12.93
N PHE A 101 11.40 -12.83 -11.73
CA PHE A 101 12.79 -12.53 -11.38
C PHE A 101 13.48 -13.78 -10.79
N PRO A 102 13.79 -14.78 -11.62
CA PRO A 102 14.29 -16.07 -11.14
C PRO A 102 15.66 -16.00 -10.45
N ASP A 103 16.47 -15.00 -10.79
CA ASP A 103 17.82 -14.80 -10.24
C ASP A 103 17.86 -13.78 -9.08
N ALA A 104 16.70 -13.22 -8.70
CA ALA A 104 16.63 -12.22 -7.64
C ALA A 104 16.62 -12.87 -6.26
N ASP A 105 17.24 -12.20 -5.30
CA ASP A 105 17.22 -12.62 -3.89
C ASP A 105 15.88 -12.28 -3.20
N GLU A 106 15.69 -12.80 -2.00
CA GLU A 106 14.50 -12.58 -1.18
C GLU A 106 14.31 -11.09 -0.82
N GLY A 107 15.42 -10.37 -0.56
CA GLY A 107 15.38 -8.94 -0.21
C GLY A 107 14.79 -8.10 -1.35
N PHE A 108 15.26 -8.30 -2.58
CA PHE A 108 14.73 -7.65 -3.77
C PHE A 108 13.24 -7.95 -3.96
N MET A 109 12.86 -9.23 -3.92
CA MET A 109 11.46 -9.63 -4.10
C MET A 109 10.54 -9.03 -3.03
N THR A 110 10.98 -9.01 -1.79
CA THR A 110 10.23 -8.40 -0.67
C THR A 110 10.05 -6.90 -0.87
N GLU A 111 11.08 -6.19 -1.32
CA GLU A 111 10.99 -4.76 -1.60
C GLU A 111 10.00 -4.47 -2.75
N LYS A 112 10.13 -5.18 -3.86
CA LYS A 112 9.21 -5.00 -5.01
C LYS A 112 7.77 -5.40 -4.66
N LYS A 113 7.58 -6.45 -3.85
CA LYS A 113 6.26 -6.80 -3.31
C LYS A 113 5.65 -5.64 -2.52
N ILE A 114 6.40 -5.03 -1.59
CA ILE A 114 5.91 -3.89 -0.81
C ILE A 114 5.50 -2.72 -1.72
N CYS A 115 6.26 -2.44 -2.78
CA CYS A 115 5.91 -1.40 -3.74
C CYS A 115 4.61 -1.71 -4.49
N LEU A 116 4.43 -2.96 -4.93
CA LEU A 116 3.27 -3.39 -5.72
C LEU A 116 1.97 -3.43 -4.92
N VAL A 117 1.99 -3.99 -3.69
CA VAL A 117 0.78 -4.18 -2.88
C VAL A 117 0.44 -2.98 -1.98
N LYS A 118 1.22 -1.91 -2.02
CA LYS A 118 0.91 -0.71 -1.25
C LYS A 118 -0.42 -0.12 -1.68
N ASN A 119 -1.35 0.14 -0.73
CA ASN A 119 -2.70 0.63 -1.02
C ASN A 119 -2.75 1.85 -1.95
N GLU A 120 -1.77 2.75 -1.88
CA GLU A 120 -1.69 3.90 -2.80
C GLU A 120 -1.36 3.48 -4.22
N HIS A 121 -0.52 2.45 -4.40
CA HIS A 121 -0.14 1.93 -5.71
C HIS A 121 -1.30 1.14 -6.33
N ILE A 122 -1.84 0.13 -5.62
CA ILE A 122 -2.98 -0.63 -6.12
C ILE A 122 -4.22 0.24 -6.31
N GLY A 123 -4.39 1.30 -5.51
CA GLY A 123 -5.44 2.29 -5.70
C GLY A 123 -5.30 3.11 -6.98
N LYS A 124 -4.07 3.41 -7.43
CA LYS A 124 -3.83 4.00 -8.75
C LYS A 124 -4.21 3.04 -9.87
N LEU A 125 -3.91 1.75 -9.71
CA LEU A 125 -4.32 0.71 -10.66
C LEU A 125 -5.86 0.62 -10.73
N ALA A 126 -6.52 0.55 -9.57
CA ALA A 126 -7.98 0.57 -9.47
C ALA A 126 -8.62 1.79 -10.15
N TYR A 127 -8.00 2.95 -10.01
CA TYR A 127 -8.44 4.17 -10.68
C TYR A 127 -8.26 4.10 -12.20
N LYS A 128 -7.11 3.61 -12.68
CA LYS A 128 -6.87 3.38 -14.13
C LYS A 128 -7.87 2.39 -14.72
N MET A 129 -8.28 1.37 -13.95
CA MET A 129 -9.31 0.40 -14.32
C MET A 129 -10.74 0.99 -14.31
N GLY A 130 -10.94 2.14 -13.67
CA GLY A 130 -12.25 2.79 -13.58
C GLY A 130 -13.15 2.27 -12.45
N LEU A 131 -12.62 1.52 -11.46
CA LEU A 131 -13.40 0.92 -10.37
C LEU A 131 -14.12 1.96 -9.51
N GLN A 132 -13.62 3.18 -9.41
CA GLN A 132 -14.24 4.28 -8.67
C GLN A 132 -15.66 4.61 -9.13
N LYS A 133 -16.02 4.27 -10.37
CA LYS A 133 -17.36 4.52 -10.92
C LYS A 133 -18.46 3.80 -10.14
N TRP A 134 -18.15 2.61 -9.64
CA TRP A 134 -19.11 1.76 -8.91
C TRP A 134 -18.90 1.77 -7.40
N PHE A 135 -17.99 2.65 -6.89
CA PHE A 135 -17.73 2.73 -5.46
C PHE A 135 -18.92 3.36 -4.73
N ILE A 136 -19.63 2.59 -3.91
CA ILE A 136 -20.85 2.97 -3.19
C ILE A 136 -20.45 3.60 -1.85
N ILE A 137 -20.61 4.91 -1.73
CA ILE A 137 -20.18 5.71 -0.57
C ILE A 137 -21.28 6.72 -0.18
N SER A 138 -21.30 7.15 1.09
CA SER A 138 -22.22 8.19 1.54
C SER A 138 -21.90 9.55 0.91
N LYS A 139 -22.87 10.47 0.90
CA LYS A 139 -22.69 11.84 0.43
C LYS A 139 -21.59 12.56 1.21
N ASN A 140 -21.52 12.38 2.53
CA ASN A 140 -20.44 12.93 3.35
C ASN A 140 -19.06 12.36 2.95
N ALA A 141 -18.98 11.08 2.60
CA ALA A 141 -17.73 10.48 2.09
C ALA A 141 -17.36 11.01 0.70
N GLU A 142 -18.36 11.31 -0.15
CA GLU A 142 -18.16 11.94 -1.46
C GLU A 142 -17.56 13.35 -1.31
N GLU A 143 -18.14 14.17 -0.42
CA GLU A 143 -17.66 15.52 -0.12
C GLU A 143 -16.20 15.51 0.38
N LYS A 144 -15.81 14.47 1.13
CA LYS A 144 -14.42 14.21 1.55
C LYS A 144 -13.53 13.60 0.45
N LYS A 145 -14.02 13.50 -0.79
CA LYS A 145 -13.31 12.96 -1.95
C LYS A 145 -12.81 11.52 -1.77
N ILE A 146 -13.54 10.71 -1.01
CA ILE A 146 -13.19 9.29 -0.78
C ILE A 146 -13.19 8.50 -2.07
N ARG A 147 -14.11 8.78 -3.03
CA ARG A 147 -14.21 8.10 -4.33
C ARG A 147 -12.92 8.15 -5.16
N VAL A 148 -12.10 9.18 -5.01
CA VAL A 148 -10.83 9.37 -5.73
C VAL A 148 -9.61 9.25 -4.84
N ASN A 149 -9.78 8.82 -3.61
CA ASN A 149 -8.67 8.60 -2.67
C ASN A 149 -8.00 7.25 -2.97
N TYR A 150 -6.75 7.26 -3.41
CA TYR A 150 -6.02 6.04 -3.79
C TYR A 150 -5.92 5.01 -2.67
N LYS A 151 -5.76 5.41 -1.40
CA LYS A 151 -5.75 4.43 -0.29
C LYS A 151 -7.09 3.69 -0.19
N LYS A 152 -8.21 4.42 -0.37
CA LYS A 152 -9.54 3.81 -0.32
C LYS A 152 -9.87 3.00 -1.58
N LEU A 153 -9.34 3.38 -2.71
CA LEU A 153 -9.41 2.58 -3.94
C LEU A 153 -8.52 1.33 -3.86
N GLY A 154 -7.43 1.36 -3.09
CA GLY A 154 -6.66 0.16 -2.76
C GLY A 154 -7.50 -0.85 -1.99
N CYS A 155 -8.14 -0.42 -0.91
CA CYS A 155 -9.08 -1.26 -0.14
C CYS A 155 -10.23 -1.81 -1.01
N LEU A 156 -10.75 -0.99 -1.92
CA LEU A 156 -11.76 -1.42 -2.90
C LEU A 156 -11.23 -2.52 -3.83
N PHE A 157 -10.01 -2.37 -4.33
CA PHE A 157 -9.37 -3.35 -5.20
C PHE A 157 -9.18 -4.69 -4.48
N GLU A 158 -8.66 -4.67 -3.26
CA GLU A 158 -8.52 -5.87 -2.43
C GLU A 158 -9.88 -6.54 -2.21
N ALA A 159 -10.91 -5.77 -1.87
CA ALA A 159 -12.25 -6.30 -1.70
C ALA A 159 -12.81 -6.94 -2.98
N PHE A 160 -12.53 -6.36 -4.14
CA PHE A 160 -12.91 -6.92 -5.43
C PHE A 160 -12.19 -8.26 -5.71
N ILE A 161 -10.89 -8.36 -5.41
CA ILE A 161 -10.14 -9.62 -5.49
C ILE A 161 -10.74 -10.68 -4.57
N GLY A 162 -11.08 -10.32 -3.32
CA GLY A 162 -11.73 -11.23 -2.38
C GLY A 162 -13.07 -11.74 -2.88
N ALA A 163 -13.88 -10.87 -3.49
CA ALA A 163 -15.17 -11.26 -4.09
C ALA A 163 -14.99 -12.17 -5.31
N LEU A 164 -14.07 -11.83 -6.21
CA LEU A 164 -13.76 -12.65 -7.39
C LEU A 164 -13.28 -14.04 -7.00
N PHE A 165 -12.40 -14.13 -5.99
CA PHE A 165 -11.92 -15.40 -5.46
C PHE A 165 -13.05 -16.28 -4.94
N LEU A 166 -13.94 -15.73 -4.10
CA LEU A 166 -15.05 -16.49 -3.53
C LEU A 166 -16.07 -16.90 -4.61
N ASP A 167 -16.41 -16.00 -5.50
CA ASP A 167 -17.36 -16.26 -6.57
C ASP A 167 -16.87 -17.37 -7.52
N SER A 168 -15.63 -17.27 -7.93
CA SER A 168 -15.02 -18.25 -8.85
C SER A 168 -14.74 -19.61 -8.19
N ASN A 169 -14.78 -19.72 -6.88
CA ASN A 169 -14.77 -21.00 -6.15
C ASN A 169 -16.17 -21.66 -6.07
N ASN A 170 -17.21 -21.07 -6.68
CA ASN A 170 -18.59 -21.52 -6.61
C ASN A 170 -19.17 -21.63 -5.19
N LEU A 171 -18.65 -20.80 -4.26
CA LEU A 171 -19.14 -20.79 -2.89
C LEU A 171 -20.44 -19.99 -2.81
N LYS A 172 -21.52 -20.65 -2.40
CA LYS A 172 -22.74 -19.97 -1.93
C LYS A 172 -22.46 -19.47 -0.53
N ILE A 173 -22.36 -18.15 -0.38
CA ILE A 173 -22.22 -17.53 0.94
C ILE A 173 -23.63 -17.32 1.48
N GLU A 174 -24.09 -18.23 2.33
CA GLU A 174 -25.26 -18.02 3.17
C GLU A 174 -24.81 -17.22 4.39
N ASP A 175 -25.34 -16.03 4.53
CA ASP A 175 -24.83 -15.01 5.48
C ASP A 175 -25.28 -15.23 6.92
N SER A 176 -26.24 -16.15 7.19
CA SER A 176 -26.94 -16.21 8.46
C SER A 176 -26.18 -16.86 9.61
N SER A 177 -25.17 -17.68 9.37
CA SER A 177 -24.55 -18.42 10.46
C SER A 177 -23.03 -18.37 10.52
N PHE A 178 -22.35 -17.84 9.50
CA PHE A 178 -20.88 -17.75 9.43
C PHE A 178 -20.11 -19.05 9.75
N LEU A 179 -20.76 -20.19 9.70
CA LEU A 179 -20.11 -21.47 9.88
C LEU A 179 -19.40 -21.89 8.58
N PHE A 180 -18.38 -21.13 8.23
CA PHE A 180 -17.60 -21.25 7.01
C PHE A 180 -16.88 -22.58 6.84
N MET A 181 -16.79 -23.37 7.87
CA MET A 181 -16.01 -24.62 7.90
C MET A 181 -16.38 -25.60 6.80
N ASN A 182 -17.62 -25.56 6.31
CA ASN A 182 -18.09 -26.47 5.27
C ASN A 182 -17.92 -25.94 3.83
N TYR A 183 -17.44 -24.69 3.65
CA TYR A 183 -17.43 -24.00 2.36
C TYR A 183 -16.03 -23.65 1.84
N PHE A 184 -14.99 -23.99 2.58
CA PHE A 184 -13.61 -23.81 2.14
C PHE A 184 -13.15 -24.98 1.25
N ASN A 185 -13.78 -25.11 0.09
CA ASN A 185 -13.22 -25.93 -0.97
C ASN A 185 -12.27 -25.06 -1.79
N SER A 186 -11.03 -25.51 -1.96
CA SER A 186 -10.11 -24.89 -2.90
C SER A 186 -10.63 -25.15 -4.33
N GLY A 187 -11.24 -24.14 -4.91
CA GLY A 187 -11.74 -24.17 -6.30
C GLY A 187 -10.78 -23.39 -7.23
N PRO A 188 -11.23 -23.05 -8.44
CA PRO A 188 -10.44 -22.31 -9.44
C PRO A 188 -10.22 -20.84 -9.10
N GLY A 189 -10.70 -20.36 -7.96
CA GLY A 189 -10.64 -18.95 -7.58
C GLY A 189 -9.25 -18.36 -7.56
N PHE A 190 -8.26 -19.11 -7.08
CA PHE A 190 -6.86 -18.66 -7.11
C PHE A 190 -6.36 -18.46 -8.54
N HIS A 191 -6.70 -19.37 -9.46
CA HIS A 191 -6.30 -19.28 -10.85
C HIS A 191 -6.90 -18.06 -11.56
N TYR A 192 -8.18 -17.78 -11.39
CA TYR A 192 -8.80 -16.60 -12.00
C TYR A 192 -8.27 -15.28 -11.41
N CYS A 193 -8.07 -15.23 -10.09
CA CYS A 193 -7.42 -14.08 -9.46
C CYS A 193 -5.98 -13.90 -9.93
N GLN A 194 -5.23 -14.98 -10.13
CA GLN A 194 -3.87 -14.93 -10.65
C GLN A 194 -3.85 -14.34 -12.06
N ILE A 195 -4.66 -14.85 -12.99
CA ILE A 195 -4.76 -14.31 -14.34
C ILE A 195 -5.09 -12.82 -14.29
N PHE A 196 -6.07 -12.44 -13.49
CA PHE A 196 -6.50 -11.05 -13.37
C PHE A 196 -5.38 -10.13 -12.87
N ILE A 197 -4.73 -10.47 -11.76
CA ILE A 197 -3.68 -9.66 -11.14
C ILE A 197 -2.43 -9.60 -12.03
N GLU A 198 -1.99 -10.74 -12.59
CA GLU A 198 -0.82 -10.77 -13.49
C GLU A 198 -1.04 -9.90 -14.73
N ASN A 199 -2.21 -9.95 -15.34
CA ASN A 199 -2.52 -9.08 -16.49
C ASN A 199 -2.56 -7.59 -16.11
N ILE A 200 -3.07 -7.25 -14.94
CA ILE A 200 -3.01 -5.87 -14.44
C ILE A 200 -1.56 -5.41 -14.25
N PHE A 201 -0.71 -6.24 -13.65
CA PHE A 201 0.69 -5.91 -13.47
C PHE A 201 1.45 -5.74 -14.80
N GLU A 202 1.16 -6.56 -15.79
CA GLU A 202 1.79 -6.46 -17.10
C GLU A 202 1.28 -5.25 -17.90
N THR A 203 0.02 -4.84 -17.71
CA THR A 203 -0.60 -3.79 -18.54
C THR A 203 -0.55 -2.40 -17.91
N LEU A 204 -0.60 -2.28 -16.59
CA LEU A 204 -0.79 -1.00 -15.90
C LEU A 204 0.40 -0.57 -15.04
N VAL A 205 1.30 -1.49 -14.67
CA VAL A 205 2.46 -1.17 -13.83
C VAL A 205 3.60 -0.60 -14.68
N GLU A 206 4.08 0.56 -14.28
CA GLU A 206 5.27 1.19 -14.87
C GLU A 206 6.53 0.54 -14.26
N TRP A 207 6.93 -0.62 -14.82
CA TRP A 207 8.02 -1.43 -14.28
C TRP A 207 9.35 -0.69 -14.18
N ASN A 208 9.65 0.22 -15.10
CA ASN A 208 10.86 1.05 -15.01
C ASN A 208 10.86 1.86 -13.72
N GLU A 209 9.74 2.51 -13.36
CA GLU A 209 9.63 3.24 -12.10
C GLU A 209 9.80 2.33 -10.87
N ILE A 210 9.25 1.11 -10.90
CA ILE A 210 9.38 0.14 -9.82
C ILE A 210 10.81 -0.38 -9.68
N LEU A 211 11.53 -0.56 -10.80
CA LEU A 211 12.89 -1.10 -10.81
C LEU A 211 13.95 -0.01 -10.52
N GLU A 212 13.75 1.20 -11.04
CA GLU A 212 14.68 2.32 -10.87
C GLU A 212 14.51 3.01 -9.50
N ASN A 213 13.32 3.02 -8.93
CA ASN A 213 13.05 3.58 -7.61
C ASN A 213 13.46 2.62 -6.49
N ASP A 214 14.74 2.31 -6.43
CA ASP A 214 15.34 1.75 -5.23
C ASP A 214 15.51 2.87 -4.18
N THR A 215 14.37 3.36 -3.69
CA THR A 215 14.30 4.49 -2.74
C THR A 215 14.53 4.06 -1.30
N ASN A 216 14.85 2.79 -1.06
CA ASN A 216 15.13 2.30 0.29
C ASN A 216 16.63 2.42 0.62
N TYR A 217 17.17 3.60 0.40
CA TYR A 217 18.57 3.91 0.68
C TYR A 217 19.00 3.55 2.10
N LYS A 218 18.05 3.59 3.04
CA LYS A 218 18.28 3.19 4.43
C LYS A 218 18.64 1.70 4.55
N ASN A 219 17.92 0.84 3.83
CA ASN A 219 18.18 -0.60 3.80
C ASN A 219 19.50 -0.90 3.06
N ILE A 220 19.71 -0.28 1.91
CA ILE A 220 20.94 -0.46 1.11
C ILE A 220 22.16 -0.10 1.93
N LEU A 221 22.16 1.07 2.59
CA LEU A 221 23.25 1.50 3.45
C LEU A 221 23.44 0.56 4.63
N GLN A 222 22.34 0.16 5.28
CA GLN A 222 22.38 -0.77 6.42
C GLN A 222 23.02 -2.10 6.04
N VAL A 223 22.62 -2.71 4.93
CA VAL A 223 23.21 -3.97 4.43
C VAL A 223 24.69 -3.80 4.13
N LYS A 224 25.08 -2.71 3.44
CA LYS A 224 26.49 -2.38 3.16
C LYS A 224 27.33 -2.28 4.44
N ILE A 225 26.85 -1.54 5.43
CA ILE A 225 27.52 -1.33 6.72
C ILE A 225 27.58 -2.63 7.54
N GLN A 226 26.47 -3.38 7.60
CA GLN A 226 26.43 -4.66 8.32
C GLN A 226 27.39 -5.69 7.73
N LYS A 227 27.50 -5.76 6.40
CA LYS A 227 28.44 -6.65 5.73
C LYS A 227 29.88 -6.36 6.14
N GLU A 228 30.27 -5.07 6.19
CA GLU A 228 31.66 -4.65 6.41
C GLU A 228 32.04 -4.52 7.88
N PHE A 229 31.13 -4.05 8.72
CA PHE A 229 31.42 -3.68 10.11
C PHE A 229 30.67 -4.49 11.16
N LYS A 230 29.68 -5.31 10.75
CA LYS A 230 28.76 -6.05 11.65
C LYS A 230 27.99 -5.13 12.61
N LYS A 231 27.73 -3.90 12.19
CA LYS A 231 27.04 -2.85 12.93
C LYS A 231 25.91 -2.24 12.10
N THR A 232 25.00 -1.53 12.75
CA THR A 232 23.92 -0.76 12.08
C THR A 232 24.28 0.73 12.09
N PRO A 233 23.95 1.48 11.01
CA PRO A 233 24.06 2.94 11.04
C PRO A 233 23.12 3.57 12.05
N GLU A 234 23.55 4.65 12.68
CA GLU A 234 22.73 5.45 13.58
C GLU A 234 22.32 6.79 12.95
N TYR A 235 21.16 7.32 13.38
CA TYR A 235 20.53 8.48 12.78
C TYR A 235 20.26 9.55 13.82
N PHE A 236 20.84 10.74 13.64
CA PHE A 236 20.66 11.87 14.54
C PHE A 236 20.15 13.11 13.81
N ILE A 237 19.37 13.94 14.52
CA ILE A 237 18.95 15.24 14.02
C ILE A 237 20.14 16.18 14.15
N MET A 238 20.67 16.70 13.04
CA MET A 238 21.75 17.68 13.03
C MET A 238 21.19 19.10 13.24
N LYS A 239 20.07 19.39 12.60
CA LYS A 239 19.42 20.71 12.65
C LYS A 239 17.91 20.55 12.43
N TYR A 240 17.13 21.41 13.08
CA TYR A 240 15.73 21.63 12.82
C TYR A 240 15.51 23.10 12.53
N ASP A 241 15.09 23.43 11.32
CA ASP A 241 14.96 24.81 10.87
C ASP A 241 13.56 25.38 11.17
N ASN A 242 13.49 26.73 11.22
CA ASN A 242 12.23 27.48 11.37
C ASN A 242 11.23 27.19 10.23
N ASP A 243 11.69 26.69 9.07
CA ASP A 243 10.88 26.20 7.95
C ASP A 243 10.32 24.78 8.14
N LEU A 244 10.34 24.26 9.38
CA LEU A 244 9.88 22.93 9.73
C LEU A 244 10.58 21.80 8.95
N ARG A 245 11.88 21.97 8.66
CA ARG A 245 12.69 20.95 7.99
C ARG A 245 13.63 20.23 8.95
N TYR A 246 13.68 18.90 8.82
CA TYR A 246 14.65 18.06 9.53
C TYR A 246 15.90 17.92 8.68
N THR A 247 17.07 18.27 9.22
CA THR A 247 18.36 17.83 8.68
C THR A 247 18.83 16.63 9.50
N MET A 248 18.82 15.46 8.87
CA MET A 248 19.27 14.20 9.49
C MET A 248 20.68 13.87 9.07
N GLY A 249 21.49 13.40 10.02
CA GLY A 249 22.80 12.82 9.75
C GLY A 249 22.77 11.31 9.97
N VAL A 250 23.54 10.58 9.17
CA VAL A 250 23.78 9.14 9.34
C VAL A 250 25.23 8.88 9.73
N TYR A 251 25.42 8.02 10.72
CA TYR A 251 26.70 7.79 11.37
C TYR A 251 27.01 6.30 11.51
N LEU A 252 28.29 5.96 11.40
CA LEU A 252 28.82 4.66 11.82
C LEU A 252 29.49 4.82 13.18
N CYS A 253 28.99 4.12 14.20
CA CYS A 253 29.44 4.28 15.57
C CYS A 253 30.16 3.04 16.07
N GLY A 254 31.31 3.24 16.72
CA GLY A 254 32.10 2.19 17.35
C GLY A 254 31.54 1.72 18.69
N MET A 255 30.76 2.60 19.35
CA MET A 255 30.15 2.41 20.66
C MET A 255 28.75 3.05 20.63
N ASP A 256 27.96 2.83 21.67
CA ASP A 256 26.69 3.54 21.88
C ASP A 256 26.97 5.04 22.11
N ILE A 257 26.32 5.88 21.30
CA ILE A 257 26.48 7.33 21.34
C ILE A 257 25.14 8.03 21.58
N GLN A 258 25.24 9.24 22.12
CA GLN A 258 24.11 10.14 22.29
C GLN A 258 24.18 11.32 21.33
N GLN A 259 23.07 12.03 21.14
CA GLN A 259 22.97 13.23 20.30
C GLN A 259 24.10 14.24 20.58
N LYS A 260 24.54 14.37 21.82
CA LYS A 260 25.62 15.28 22.24
C LYS A 260 27.01 14.91 21.73
N ASP A 261 27.22 13.67 21.30
CA ASP A 261 28.54 13.15 20.90
C ASP A 261 28.82 13.33 19.41
N ILE A 262 27.80 13.65 18.61
CA ILE A 262 27.92 13.80 17.14
C ILE A 262 28.94 14.88 16.69
N HIS A 263 29.24 15.87 17.54
CA HIS A 263 30.22 16.90 17.24
C HIS A 263 31.67 16.36 17.13
N ARG A 264 31.92 15.14 17.67
CA ARG A 264 33.21 14.45 17.58
C ARG A 264 33.35 13.59 16.34
N ALA A 265 32.30 13.52 15.51
CA ALA A 265 32.33 12.67 14.33
C ALA A 265 33.32 13.19 13.28
N VAL A 266 34.12 12.27 12.75
CA VAL A 266 34.99 12.54 11.60
C VAL A 266 34.24 12.23 10.33
N SER A 267 34.31 13.14 9.36
CA SER A 267 33.61 12.96 8.06
C SER A 267 34.23 11.79 7.28
N ILE A 268 33.38 11.04 6.57
CA ILE A 268 33.82 10.04 5.59
C ILE A 268 34.71 10.66 4.50
N ASP A 269 34.55 11.93 4.20
CA ASP A 269 35.37 12.66 3.24
C ASP A 269 36.85 12.74 3.67
N THR A 270 37.10 12.65 4.98
CA THR A 270 38.46 12.59 5.55
C THR A 270 39.05 11.18 5.49
N VAL A 271 38.23 10.18 5.89
CA VAL A 271 38.70 8.78 6.02
C VAL A 271 38.66 8.05 4.67
N LYS A 272 37.69 8.40 3.82
CA LYS A 272 37.46 8.00 2.41
C LYS A 272 36.97 6.57 2.23
N THR A 273 37.70 5.54 2.65
CA THR A 273 37.38 4.14 2.35
C THR A 273 37.04 3.33 3.59
N PHE A 274 36.30 2.23 3.41
CA PHE A 274 35.99 1.30 4.50
C PHE A 274 37.26 0.69 5.12
N GLU A 275 38.29 0.45 4.33
CA GLU A 275 39.59 -0.04 4.87
C GLU A 275 40.23 0.97 5.80
N ASN A 276 40.18 2.25 5.44
CA ASN A 276 40.72 3.31 6.28
C ASN A 276 39.91 3.48 7.56
N ILE A 277 38.58 3.35 7.47
CA ILE A 277 37.68 3.35 8.65
C ILE A 277 38.09 2.20 9.61
N LYS A 278 38.29 0.97 9.08
CA LYS A 278 38.71 -0.19 9.90
C LYS A 278 40.08 0.00 10.57
N LYS A 279 40.96 0.74 9.94
CA LYS A 279 42.32 1.05 10.47
C LYS A 279 42.32 2.27 11.37
N SER A 280 41.31 3.13 11.29
CA SER A 280 41.23 4.33 12.10
C SER A 280 40.88 4.00 13.56
N LYS A 281 41.34 4.85 14.48
CA LYS A 281 40.93 4.82 15.89
C LYS A 281 39.62 5.60 16.14
N GLU A 282 39.03 6.16 15.08
CA GLU A 282 37.88 6.99 15.19
C GLU A 282 36.65 6.15 15.56
N GLN A 283 35.92 6.60 16.56
CA GLN A 283 34.79 5.87 17.10
C GLN A 283 33.44 6.30 16.48
N ILE A 284 33.42 7.48 15.85
CA ILE A 284 32.19 8.06 15.24
C ILE A 284 32.56 8.61 13.86
N ILE A 285 32.00 8.00 12.83
CA ILE A 285 32.18 8.44 11.44
C ILE A 285 30.88 8.98 10.92
N PHE A 286 30.89 10.23 10.50
CA PHE A 286 29.77 10.84 9.79
C PHE A 286 29.79 10.41 8.33
N LEU A 287 28.73 9.74 7.88
CA LEU A 287 28.63 9.17 6.53
C LEU A 287 27.93 10.09 5.53
N GLY A 288 26.90 10.79 5.97
CA GLY A 288 26.14 11.67 5.09
C GLY A 288 24.99 12.38 5.78
N SER A 289 24.37 13.34 5.08
CA SER A 289 23.22 14.11 5.59
C SER A 289 22.13 14.31 4.55
N GLY A 290 20.89 14.54 5.04
CA GLY A 290 19.75 14.82 4.19
C GLY A 290 18.73 15.74 4.87
N CYS A 291 18.12 16.62 4.09
CA CYS A 291 17.16 17.60 4.58
C CYS A 291 15.80 17.44 3.94
N HIS A 292 14.73 17.32 4.75
CA HIS A 292 13.35 17.24 4.26
C HIS A 292 12.34 17.65 5.36
N LYS A 293 11.13 18.07 4.96
CA LYS A 293 10.03 18.38 5.90
C LYS A 293 9.53 17.16 6.68
N ILE A 294 9.70 15.96 6.13
CA ILE A 294 9.31 14.68 6.77
C ILE A 294 10.59 13.99 7.23
N LYS A 295 10.71 13.69 8.53
CA LYS A 295 11.90 13.08 9.15
C LYS A 295 12.35 11.80 8.42
N LYS A 296 11.42 10.86 8.15
CA LYS A 296 11.73 9.62 7.40
C LYS A 296 12.36 9.87 6.02
N LYS A 297 11.91 10.90 5.30
CA LYS A 297 12.48 11.26 4.00
C LYS A 297 13.86 11.91 4.14
N ALA A 298 14.07 12.70 5.18
CA ALA A 298 15.40 13.25 5.50
C ALA A 298 16.40 12.12 5.81
N GLU A 299 16.00 11.07 6.54
CA GLU A 299 16.82 9.88 6.78
C GLU A 299 17.19 9.15 5.48
N GLN A 300 16.25 8.97 4.55
CA GLN A 300 16.50 8.35 3.23
C GLN A 300 17.50 9.18 2.41
N LEU A 301 17.36 10.51 2.39
CA LEU A 301 18.28 11.40 1.71
C LEU A 301 19.68 11.38 2.33
N ALA A 302 19.78 11.28 3.66
CA ALA A 302 21.05 11.12 4.34
C ALA A 302 21.75 9.81 3.95
N CYS A 303 20.99 8.73 3.81
CA CYS A 303 21.53 7.45 3.34
C CYS A 303 21.97 7.51 1.88
N LEU A 304 21.21 8.18 1.01
CA LEU A 304 21.60 8.40 -0.38
C LEU A 304 22.94 9.16 -0.48
N ASP A 305 23.08 10.26 0.26
CA ASP A 305 24.33 11.02 0.32
C ASP A 305 25.52 10.15 0.81
N ALA A 306 25.28 9.34 1.85
CA ALA A 306 26.27 8.41 2.37
C ALA A 306 26.69 7.34 1.34
N ILE A 307 25.71 6.72 0.64
CA ILE A 307 25.97 5.71 -0.39
C ILE A 307 26.81 6.33 -1.52
N THR A 308 26.38 7.49 -2.02
CA THR A 308 27.08 8.20 -3.09
C THR A 308 28.54 8.49 -2.74
N LYS A 309 28.80 8.96 -1.52
CA LYS A 309 30.18 9.21 -1.03
C LYS A 309 30.99 7.92 -0.93
N ILE A 310 30.42 6.88 -0.33
CA ILE A 310 31.09 5.58 -0.20
C ILE A 310 31.46 5.04 -1.58
N GLU A 311 30.54 5.03 -2.53
CA GLU A 311 30.79 4.52 -3.90
C GLU A 311 31.83 5.35 -4.65
N TYR A 312 31.78 6.67 -4.50
CA TYR A 312 32.79 7.55 -5.08
C TYR A 312 34.20 7.25 -4.58
N TYR A 313 34.37 7.01 -3.27
CA TYR A 313 35.68 6.73 -2.71
C TYR A 313 36.17 5.30 -2.96
N GLU A 314 35.26 4.33 -2.98
CA GLU A 314 35.62 2.94 -3.31
C GLU A 314 35.94 2.78 -4.81
N ALA A 315 35.34 3.54 -5.70
CA ALA A 315 35.67 3.52 -7.15
C ALA A 315 37.04 4.17 -7.48
N LYS A 316 37.58 4.99 -6.58
CA LYS A 316 38.92 5.65 -6.73
C LYS A 316 40.07 4.88 -6.12
N LYS A 317 39.81 3.68 -5.65
CA LYS A 317 40.79 2.77 -5.06
C LYS A 317 41.48 1.90 -6.13
#